data_aecd2945b3b61062a86ea809382f46a5
#
_entry.id   aecd2945b3b61062a86ea809382f46a5
#
_cell.length_a   1.000
_cell.length_b   1.000
_cell.length_c   1.000
_cell.angle_alpha   90.00
_cell.angle_beta   90.00
_cell.angle_gamma   90.00
#
_symmetry.space_group_name_H-M   'P 1'
#
loop_
_entity.id
_entity.type
_entity.pdbx_description
1 polymer ?
#
loop_
_entity_poly.entity_id
_entity_poly.type
_entity_poly.pdbx_seq_one_letter_code
_entity_poly.pdbx_strand_id
1 'polypeptide(L)'
;MKKLLGFTLMEMVIAMVILAIIMVGIGSYIEAGVKGYSSTVDRERLQSEARFLLARMTREIRHAAPNSLSVSDTLGSECLSFYPIVGSAAYYDNLPNNSYSLNISTFDDAKKWNRGNKIAVGFIDPQQYEKSDINFATLSDGKDNLLTLTVSSPITTSSPAHRLYLYQDKISYCISGTKIFRTANGQHPVMMAQNVSQFKPKVEEVGLNSNAIALIGLEFKDPSSQEVANYNHSVQVLNAL
;
A
#
# COMPACT_ATOMS: atom_id res chain seq x y z
N MET A 1 42.15 73.53 9.30
CA MET A 1 42.72 72.21 9.21
C MET A 1 41.98 71.32 10.22
N LYS A 2 41.17 70.36 9.77
CA LYS A 2 40.54 69.40 10.69
C LYS A 2 41.60 68.41 11.15
N LYS A 3 41.77 68.27 12.47
CA LYS A 3 42.68 67.30 13.07
C LYS A 3 42.08 65.91 12.84
N LEU A 4 42.75 65.05 12.12
CA LEU A 4 42.43 63.62 12.01
C LEU A 4 42.86 63.00 13.36
N LEU A 5 41.85 62.52 14.12
CA LEU A 5 42.07 61.75 15.33
C LEU A 5 42.39 60.29 14.89
N GLY A 6 43.57 59.82 15.24
CA GLY A 6 43.98 58.44 14.99
C GLY A 6 43.43 57.51 16.03
N PHE A 7 43.21 56.24 15.67
CA PHE A 7 42.78 55.16 16.57
C PHE A 7 43.83 54.90 17.66
N THR A 8 43.39 54.71 18.87
CA THR A 8 44.26 54.26 19.96
C THR A 8 44.48 52.78 19.95
N LEU A 9 45.66 52.31 20.40
CA LEU A 9 45.95 50.86 20.50
C LEU A 9 44.93 50.15 21.39
N MET A 10 44.47 50.78 22.46
CA MET A 10 43.45 50.23 23.38
C MET A 10 42.08 50.01 22.69
N GLU A 11 41.69 50.96 21.84
CA GLU A 11 40.40 50.85 21.10
C GLU A 11 40.44 49.70 20.10
N MET A 12 41.59 49.45 19.46
CA MET A 12 41.76 48.33 18.55
C MET A 12 41.67 46.95 19.28
N VAL A 13 42.28 46.86 20.47
CA VAL A 13 42.21 45.66 21.28
C VAL A 13 40.76 45.35 21.76
N ILE A 14 40.06 46.39 22.24
CA ILE A 14 38.67 46.26 22.67
C ILE A 14 37.77 45.84 21.48
N ALA A 15 37.95 46.42 20.31
CA ALA A 15 37.20 46.08 19.11
C ALA A 15 37.43 44.61 18.70
N MET A 16 38.66 44.11 18.74
CA MET A 16 38.95 42.71 18.43
C MET A 16 38.33 41.74 19.41
N VAL A 17 38.32 42.04 20.72
CA VAL A 17 37.68 41.20 21.74
C VAL A 17 36.17 41.14 21.55
N ILE A 18 35.54 42.29 21.30
CA ILE A 18 34.08 42.35 21.03
C ILE A 18 33.74 41.57 19.76
N LEU A 19 34.48 41.72 18.67
CA LEU A 19 34.28 40.99 17.44
C LEU A 19 34.42 39.48 17.63
N ALA A 20 35.43 39.03 18.42
CA ALA A 20 35.60 37.60 18.71
C ALA A 20 34.41 37.02 19.46
N ILE A 21 33.88 37.74 20.46
CA ILE A 21 32.66 37.27 21.21
C ILE A 21 31.44 37.19 20.30
N ILE A 22 31.24 38.20 19.44
CA ILE A 22 30.13 38.24 18.49
C ILE A 22 30.23 37.08 17.48
N MET A 23 31.42 36.81 16.96
CA MET A 23 31.62 35.70 15.99
C MET A 23 31.33 34.35 16.59
N VAL A 24 31.71 34.07 17.84
CA VAL A 24 31.36 32.83 18.53
C VAL A 24 29.85 32.73 18.70
N GLY A 25 29.16 33.79 19.07
CA GLY A 25 27.71 33.83 19.22
C GLY A 25 26.97 33.56 17.90
N ILE A 26 27.39 34.20 16.81
CA ILE A 26 26.83 34.01 15.48
C ILE A 26 27.08 32.56 14.99
N GLY A 27 28.26 32.01 15.20
CA GLY A 27 28.62 30.65 14.82
C GLY A 27 27.69 29.62 15.46
N SER A 28 27.45 29.71 16.76
CA SER A 28 26.55 28.82 17.47
C SER A 28 25.08 28.96 17.03
N TYR A 29 24.65 30.18 16.72
CA TYR A 29 23.29 30.43 16.20
C TYR A 29 23.08 29.83 14.81
N ILE A 30 24.06 29.96 13.91
CA ILE A 30 24.02 29.35 12.58
C ILE A 30 24.01 27.84 12.68
N GLU A 31 24.83 27.21 13.53
CA GLU A 31 24.85 25.78 13.76
C GLU A 31 23.49 25.26 14.24
N ALA A 32 22.87 25.89 15.21
CA ALA A 32 21.54 25.55 15.70
C ALA A 32 20.48 25.70 14.61
N GLY A 33 20.54 26.77 13.80
CA GLY A 33 19.63 26.98 12.68
C GLY A 33 19.74 25.89 11.59
N VAL A 34 20.96 25.52 11.22
CA VAL A 34 21.22 24.49 10.21
C VAL A 34 20.74 23.12 10.72
N LYS A 35 21.01 22.78 11.98
CA LYS A 35 20.52 21.52 12.58
C LYS A 35 19.00 21.48 12.61
N GLY A 36 18.33 22.56 13.01
CA GLY A 36 16.87 22.65 13.02
C GLY A 36 16.25 22.52 11.61
N TYR A 37 16.87 23.15 10.62
CA TYR A 37 16.44 23.06 9.24
C TYR A 37 16.60 21.62 8.70
N SER A 38 17.77 20.99 8.91
CA SER A 38 18.02 19.61 8.48
C SER A 38 17.01 18.65 9.08
N SER A 39 16.76 18.73 10.39
CA SER A 39 15.77 17.88 11.09
C SER A 39 14.35 18.06 10.52
N THR A 40 13.98 19.30 10.16
CA THR A 40 12.66 19.56 9.56
C THR A 40 12.53 18.93 8.17
N VAL A 41 13.58 19.04 7.33
CA VAL A 41 13.61 18.45 5.98
C VAL A 41 13.57 16.93 6.06
N ASP A 42 14.33 16.32 6.98
CA ASP A 42 14.34 14.85 7.16
C ASP A 42 12.96 14.34 7.59
N ARG A 43 12.31 15.05 8.50
CA ARG A 43 10.95 14.73 8.93
C ARG A 43 9.93 14.82 7.79
N GLU A 44 9.99 15.88 6.98
CA GLU A 44 9.10 16.05 5.84
C GLU A 44 9.29 14.93 4.80
N ARG A 45 10.54 14.53 4.57
CA ARG A 45 10.86 13.41 3.68
C ARG A 45 10.23 12.10 4.17
N LEU A 46 10.43 11.73 5.46
CA LEU A 46 9.83 10.52 6.03
C LEU A 46 8.31 10.55 5.95
N GLN A 47 7.69 11.69 6.24
CA GLN A 47 6.24 11.85 6.14
C GLN A 47 5.74 11.69 4.70
N SER A 48 6.45 12.23 3.72
CA SER A 48 6.11 12.12 2.30
C SER A 48 6.17 10.66 1.83
N GLU A 49 7.24 9.94 2.18
CA GLU A 49 7.39 8.50 1.88
C GLU A 49 6.28 7.67 2.52
N ALA A 50 5.96 7.92 3.79
CA ALA A 50 4.90 7.22 4.49
C ALA A 50 3.52 7.46 3.86
N ARG A 51 3.20 8.73 3.54
CA ARG A 51 1.94 9.10 2.88
C ARG A 51 1.81 8.45 1.50
N PHE A 52 2.88 8.45 0.71
CA PHE A 52 2.89 7.80 -0.61
C PHE A 52 2.61 6.30 -0.49
N LEU A 53 3.34 5.61 0.39
CA LEU A 53 3.17 4.17 0.61
C LEU A 53 1.74 3.85 1.07
N LEU A 54 1.25 4.54 2.11
CA LEU A 54 -0.09 4.30 2.66
C LEU A 54 -1.19 4.63 1.65
N ALA A 55 -1.07 5.71 0.89
CA ALA A 55 -2.05 6.06 -0.13
C ALA A 55 -2.10 4.99 -1.24
N ARG A 56 -0.95 4.46 -1.65
CA ARG A 56 -0.86 3.40 -2.64
C ARG A 56 -1.48 2.11 -2.12
N MET A 57 -1.08 1.66 -0.92
CA MET A 57 -1.62 0.46 -0.28
C MET A 57 -3.14 0.58 -0.10
N THR A 58 -3.62 1.70 0.41
CA THR A 58 -5.05 1.96 0.61
C THR A 58 -5.84 1.79 -0.68
N ARG A 59 -5.36 2.37 -1.77
CA ARG A 59 -6.05 2.28 -3.06
C ARG A 59 -6.10 0.84 -3.58
N GLU A 60 -5.02 0.09 -3.46
CA GLU A 60 -4.96 -1.28 -3.94
C GLU A 60 -5.74 -2.25 -3.04
N ILE A 61 -5.62 -2.13 -1.72
CA ILE A 61 -6.33 -2.98 -0.76
C ILE A 61 -7.85 -2.78 -0.85
N ARG A 62 -8.33 -1.56 -1.07
CA ARG A 62 -9.77 -1.31 -1.27
C ARG A 62 -10.37 -2.09 -2.41
N HIS A 63 -9.58 -2.37 -3.44
CA HIS A 63 -9.97 -3.17 -4.61
C HIS A 63 -9.51 -4.62 -4.53
N ALA A 64 -9.18 -5.11 -3.34
CA ALA A 64 -8.89 -6.52 -3.14
C ALA A 64 -10.16 -7.37 -3.26
N ALA A 65 -10.01 -8.61 -3.69
CA ALA A 65 -11.08 -9.59 -3.68
C ALA A 65 -11.50 -9.92 -2.24
N PRO A 66 -12.78 -10.19 -1.98
CA PRO A 66 -13.28 -10.53 -0.66
C PRO A 66 -12.47 -11.67 -0.04
N ASN A 67 -12.13 -11.57 1.25
CA ASN A 67 -11.38 -12.59 2.00
C ASN A 67 -10.04 -13.01 1.38
N SER A 68 -9.45 -12.18 0.50
CA SER A 68 -8.17 -12.48 -0.14
C SER A 68 -6.95 -11.92 0.60
N LEU A 69 -7.17 -11.11 1.63
CA LEU A 69 -6.09 -10.54 2.45
C LEU A 69 -5.40 -11.64 3.27
N SER A 70 -4.09 -11.67 3.22
CA SER A 70 -3.28 -12.57 4.02
C SER A 70 -2.02 -11.90 4.53
N VAL A 71 -1.60 -12.26 5.73
CA VAL A 71 -0.31 -11.86 6.30
C VAL A 71 0.56 -13.10 6.40
N SER A 72 1.79 -12.98 5.97
CA SER A 72 2.79 -14.03 6.14
C SER A 72 4.05 -13.44 6.76
N ASP A 73 4.63 -14.17 7.69
CA ASP A 73 5.96 -13.90 8.24
C ASP A 73 6.87 -15.04 7.81
N THR A 74 7.80 -14.75 6.94
CA THR A 74 8.76 -15.74 6.45
C THR A 74 10.17 -15.22 6.74
N LEU A 75 10.85 -15.83 7.70
CA LEU A 75 12.23 -15.50 8.08
C LEU A 75 12.43 -14.02 8.51
N GLY A 76 11.45 -13.44 9.22
CA GLY A 76 11.49 -12.05 9.67
C GLY A 76 11.16 -11.03 8.57
N SER A 77 10.61 -11.47 7.45
CA SER A 77 10.05 -10.63 6.41
C SER A 77 8.52 -10.68 6.51
N GLU A 78 7.95 -9.67 7.14
CA GLU A 78 6.49 -9.53 7.22
C GLU A 78 5.95 -9.06 5.86
N CYS A 79 4.95 -9.77 5.35
CA CYS A 79 4.30 -9.50 4.09
C CYS A 79 2.80 -9.38 4.25
N LEU A 80 2.20 -8.37 3.63
CA LEU A 80 0.76 -8.26 3.38
C LEU A 80 0.49 -8.59 1.92
N SER A 81 -0.38 -9.56 1.67
CA SER A 81 -0.71 -10.02 0.32
C SER A 81 -2.21 -10.03 0.08
N PHE A 82 -2.62 -9.85 -1.17
CA PHE A 82 -4.01 -9.89 -1.61
C PHE A 82 -4.11 -10.09 -3.12
N TYR A 83 -5.33 -10.39 -3.59
CA TYR A 83 -5.63 -10.53 -5.01
C TYR A 83 -6.52 -9.35 -5.47
N PRO A 84 -6.05 -8.52 -6.43
CA PRO A 84 -6.83 -7.37 -6.92
C PRO A 84 -7.95 -7.82 -7.86
N ILE A 85 -9.11 -7.16 -7.74
CA ILE A 85 -10.26 -7.35 -8.64
C ILE A 85 -10.05 -6.58 -9.93
N VAL A 86 -10.47 -7.19 -11.04
CA VAL A 86 -10.54 -6.57 -12.38
C VAL A 86 -11.97 -6.26 -12.77
N GLY A 87 -12.91 -7.10 -12.32
CA GLY A 87 -14.32 -6.96 -12.62
C GLY A 87 -15.20 -7.73 -11.66
N SER A 88 -16.47 -7.40 -11.64
CA SER A 88 -17.48 -8.05 -10.83
C SER A 88 -18.77 -8.26 -11.62
N ALA A 89 -19.51 -9.32 -11.27
CA ALA A 89 -20.82 -9.58 -11.84
C ALA A 89 -21.75 -10.24 -10.83
N ALA A 90 -23.03 -10.10 -11.05
CA ALA A 90 -24.05 -10.91 -10.41
C ALA A 90 -24.37 -12.11 -11.30
N TYR A 91 -24.57 -13.28 -10.71
CA TYR A 91 -25.02 -14.48 -11.42
C TYR A 91 -26.44 -14.88 -11.02
N TYR A 92 -27.13 -15.53 -11.92
CA TYR A 92 -28.55 -15.91 -11.76
C TYR A 92 -28.75 -17.43 -11.58
N ASP A 93 -27.73 -18.21 -11.86
CA ASP A 93 -27.77 -19.65 -11.79
C ASP A 93 -27.73 -20.17 -10.34
N ASN A 94 -28.34 -21.31 -10.08
CA ASN A 94 -28.24 -21.96 -8.78
C ASN A 94 -26.87 -22.66 -8.65
N LEU A 95 -25.99 -22.09 -7.88
CA LEU A 95 -24.67 -22.65 -7.59
C LEU A 95 -24.62 -23.32 -6.21
N PRO A 96 -23.76 -24.33 -6.01
CA PRO A 96 -22.87 -24.95 -7.00
C PRO A 96 -23.62 -25.89 -7.95
N ASN A 97 -23.32 -25.83 -9.23
CA ASN A 97 -23.98 -26.63 -10.24
C ASN A 97 -23.03 -27.48 -11.12
N ASN A 98 -21.73 -27.44 -10.83
CA ASN A 98 -20.67 -28.06 -11.65
C ASN A 98 -20.73 -27.65 -13.15
N SER A 99 -21.31 -26.52 -13.45
CA SER A 99 -21.41 -25.98 -14.80
C SER A 99 -20.18 -25.24 -15.22
N TYR A 100 -19.87 -25.28 -16.51
CA TYR A 100 -18.84 -24.49 -17.16
C TYR A 100 -19.36 -23.16 -17.71
N SER A 101 -20.65 -22.88 -17.53
CA SER A 101 -21.28 -21.64 -18.02
C SER A 101 -22.23 -21.06 -16.97
N LEU A 102 -22.29 -19.73 -16.91
CA LEU A 102 -23.12 -18.96 -16.00
C LEU A 102 -23.80 -17.82 -16.74
N ASN A 103 -25.05 -17.57 -16.38
CA ASN A 103 -25.75 -16.38 -16.80
C ASN A 103 -25.45 -15.24 -15.82
N ILE A 104 -24.85 -14.16 -16.31
CA ILE A 104 -24.38 -13.05 -15.48
C ILE A 104 -24.95 -11.73 -15.95
N SER A 105 -25.00 -10.77 -15.02
CA SER A 105 -25.17 -9.35 -15.30
C SER A 105 -23.99 -8.59 -14.69
N THR A 106 -23.43 -7.67 -15.43
CA THR A 106 -22.31 -6.84 -14.97
C THR A 106 -22.56 -5.38 -15.27
N PHE A 107 -22.10 -4.49 -14.38
CA PHE A 107 -22.05 -3.06 -14.58
C PHE A 107 -20.70 -2.60 -15.17
N ASP A 108 -19.70 -3.49 -15.13
CA ASP A 108 -18.38 -3.23 -15.65
C ASP A 108 -18.36 -3.35 -17.19
N ASP A 109 -17.44 -2.65 -17.83
CA ASP A 109 -17.17 -2.85 -19.26
C ASP A 109 -16.52 -4.24 -19.43
N ALA A 110 -17.36 -5.22 -19.81
CA ALA A 110 -16.94 -6.60 -20.00
C ALA A 110 -15.83 -6.77 -21.07
N LYS A 111 -15.59 -5.76 -21.92
CA LYS A 111 -14.48 -5.73 -22.87
C LYS A 111 -13.11 -5.66 -22.18
N LYS A 112 -13.06 -5.25 -20.91
CA LYS A 112 -11.84 -5.24 -20.09
C LYS A 112 -11.47 -6.60 -19.50
N TRP A 113 -12.38 -7.57 -19.62
CA TRP A 113 -12.15 -8.91 -19.10
C TRP A 113 -11.26 -9.71 -20.06
N ASN A 114 -10.11 -10.13 -19.59
CA ASN A 114 -9.12 -10.82 -20.41
C ASN A 114 -9.11 -12.33 -20.13
N ARG A 115 -8.89 -13.14 -21.18
CA ARG A 115 -8.63 -14.55 -21.02
C ARG A 115 -7.42 -14.76 -20.08
N GLY A 116 -7.58 -15.67 -19.13
CA GLY A 116 -6.56 -15.93 -18.11
C GLY A 116 -6.79 -15.21 -16.79
N ASN A 117 -7.71 -14.23 -16.70
CA ASN A 117 -8.17 -13.77 -15.40
C ASN A 117 -8.87 -14.91 -14.66
N LYS A 118 -8.60 -15.04 -13.39
CA LYS A 118 -9.21 -16.05 -12.54
C LYS A 118 -10.57 -15.58 -12.01
N ILE A 119 -11.44 -16.53 -11.71
CA ILE A 119 -12.80 -16.25 -11.20
C ILE A 119 -12.92 -16.78 -9.78
N ALA A 120 -13.44 -15.94 -8.89
CA ALA A 120 -13.78 -16.31 -7.51
C ALA A 120 -15.29 -16.20 -7.30
N VAL A 121 -15.87 -17.24 -6.72
CA VAL A 121 -17.28 -17.28 -6.31
C VAL A 121 -17.34 -17.80 -4.89
N GLY A 122 -17.78 -16.97 -3.93
CA GLY A 122 -17.96 -17.39 -2.55
C GLY A 122 -16.69 -17.87 -1.84
N PHE A 123 -15.52 -17.38 -2.19
CA PHE A 123 -14.28 -17.73 -1.53
C PHE A 123 -14.20 -17.09 -0.14
N ILE A 124 -13.95 -17.92 0.86
CA ILE A 124 -13.89 -17.50 2.28
C ILE A 124 -12.47 -17.52 2.86
N ASP A 125 -11.48 -18.05 2.12
CA ASP A 125 -10.10 -18.23 2.56
C ASP A 125 -9.13 -17.74 1.46
N PRO A 126 -8.06 -17.01 1.80
CA PRO A 126 -7.01 -16.60 0.86
C PRO A 126 -6.37 -17.77 0.08
N GLN A 127 -6.31 -18.98 0.67
CA GLN A 127 -5.75 -20.16 0.02
C GLN A 127 -6.61 -20.64 -1.17
N GLN A 128 -7.92 -20.37 -1.18
CA GLN A 128 -8.79 -20.70 -2.31
C GLN A 128 -8.39 -19.90 -3.56
N TYR A 129 -7.97 -18.65 -3.41
CA TYR A 129 -7.47 -17.83 -4.50
C TYR A 129 -6.17 -18.38 -5.10
N GLU A 130 -5.29 -18.91 -4.27
CA GLU A 130 -4.01 -19.46 -4.70
C GLU A 130 -4.20 -20.79 -5.46
N LYS A 131 -5.08 -21.65 -4.96
CA LYS A 131 -5.34 -22.99 -5.51
C LYS A 131 -6.33 -23.00 -6.66
N SER A 132 -7.08 -21.92 -6.89
CA SER A 132 -8.12 -21.88 -7.92
C SER A 132 -7.52 -21.96 -9.33
N ASP A 133 -8.10 -22.85 -10.13
CA ASP A 133 -7.84 -23.05 -11.56
C ASP A 133 -9.01 -22.57 -12.44
N ILE A 134 -10.03 -21.93 -11.85
CA ILE A 134 -11.19 -21.41 -12.56
C ILE A 134 -10.80 -20.12 -13.30
N ASN A 135 -10.56 -20.24 -14.59
CA ASN A 135 -10.20 -19.11 -15.43
C ASN A 135 -11.36 -18.67 -16.30
N PHE A 136 -11.43 -17.36 -16.56
CA PHE A 136 -12.31 -16.80 -17.56
C PHE A 136 -11.93 -17.30 -18.95
N ALA A 137 -12.87 -17.89 -19.65
CA ALA A 137 -12.67 -18.39 -21.01
C ALA A 137 -13.28 -17.48 -22.07
N THR A 138 -14.61 -17.30 -22.03
CA THR A 138 -15.32 -16.46 -23.00
C THR A 138 -16.54 -15.80 -22.37
N LEU A 139 -16.96 -14.70 -23.00
CA LEU A 139 -18.20 -14.01 -22.72
C LEU A 139 -18.99 -13.90 -24.02
N SER A 140 -20.24 -14.25 -24.01
CA SER A 140 -21.13 -14.15 -25.16
C SER A 140 -22.51 -13.60 -24.75
N ASP A 141 -23.27 -13.12 -25.71
CA ASP A 141 -24.64 -12.70 -25.46
C ASP A 141 -25.47 -13.92 -25.05
N GLY A 142 -26.19 -13.78 -23.97
CA GLY A 142 -27.11 -14.78 -23.44
C GLY A 142 -28.56 -14.43 -23.74
N LYS A 143 -29.49 -15.12 -23.06
CA LYS A 143 -30.92 -14.84 -23.12
C LYS A 143 -31.28 -13.69 -22.19
N ASP A 144 -32.38 -13.01 -22.46
CA ASP A 144 -32.99 -11.99 -21.59
C ASP A 144 -32.05 -10.84 -21.22
N ASN A 145 -31.22 -10.36 -22.13
CA ASN A 145 -30.19 -9.32 -21.93
C ASN A 145 -29.12 -9.68 -20.90
N LEU A 146 -28.99 -10.95 -20.55
CA LEU A 146 -27.89 -11.46 -19.75
C LEU A 146 -26.68 -11.81 -20.63
N LEU A 147 -25.52 -11.92 -20.01
CA LEU A 147 -24.31 -12.41 -20.65
C LEU A 147 -24.06 -13.84 -20.20
N THR A 148 -23.60 -14.69 -21.09
CA THR A 148 -23.17 -16.05 -20.76
C THR A 148 -21.65 -16.05 -20.59
N LEU A 149 -21.21 -16.24 -19.36
CA LEU A 149 -19.82 -16.42 -18.97
C LEU A 149 -19.44 -17.89 -19.05
N THR A 150 -18.38 -18.22 -19.78
CA THR A 150 -17.81 -19.57 -19.82
C THR A 150 -16.48 -19.61 -19.05
N VAL A 151 -16.27 -20.68 -18.29
CA VAL A 151 -15.09 -20.89 -17.43
C VAL A 151 -14.34 -22.15 -17.81
N SER A 152 -13.05 -22.24 -17.42
CA SER A 152 -12.19 -23.40 -17.73
C SER A 152 -12.47 -24.61 -16.87
N SER A 153 -12.90 -24.41 -15.62
CA SER A 153 -13.18 -25.44 -14.64
C SER A 153 -14.53 -25.18 -13.98
N PRO A 154 -15.28 -26.23 -13.53
CA PRO A 154 -16.62 -26.06 -13.00
C PRO A 154 -16.62 -25.31 -11.68
N ILE A 155 -17.65 -24.49 -11.46
CA ILE A 155 -17.83 -23.76 -10.21
C ILE A 155 -18.49 -24.66 -9.18
N THR A 156 -17.78 -24.87 -8.08
CA THR A 156 -18.18 -25.78 -6.99
C THR A 156 -18.59 -25.06 -5.71
N THR A 157 -18.53 -23.72 -5.71
CA THR A 157 -18.86 -22.84 -4.57
C THR A 157 -19.96 -21.88 -4.95
N SER A 158 -20.62 -21.29 -3.95
CA SER A 158 -21.66 -20.28 -4.15
C SER A 158 -21.40 -19.06 -3.26
N SER A 159 -21.87 -17.89 -3.71
CA SER A 159 -21.85 -16.66 -2.93
C SER A 159 -23.26 -16.36 -2.40
N PRO A 160 -23.43 -16.01 -1.11
CA PRO A 160 -24.72 -15.64 -0.54
C PRO A 160 -25.36 -14.44 -1.26
N ALA A 161 -24.57 -13.52 -1.76
CA ALA A 161 -25.05 -12.36 -2.51
C ALA A 161 -25.11 -12.58 -4.03
N HIS A 162 -24.96 -13.81 -4.51
CA HIS A 162 -24.94 -14.16 -5.94
C HIS A 162 -23.90 -13.34 -6.73
N ARG A 163 -22.72 -13.13 -6.16
CA ARG A 163 -21.63 -12.34 -6.77
C ARG A 163 -20.46 -13.22 -7.17
N LEU A 164 -19.86 -12.84 -8.28
CA LEU A 164 -18.58 -13.37 -8.73
C LEU A 164 -17.59 -12.23 -8.98
N TYR A 165 -16.31 -12.52 -8.82
CA TYR A 165 -15.24 -11.57 -9.01
C TYR A 165 -14.19 -12.15 -9.96
N LEU A 166 -13.77 -11.31 -10.92
CA LEU A 166 -12.58 -11.59 -11.70
C LEU A 166 -11.39 -10.96 -11.00
N TYR A 167 -10.35 -11.75 -10.79
CA TYR A 167 -9.16 -11.30 -10.09
C TYR A 167 -7.88 -11.59 -10.87
N GLN A 168 -6.85 -10.84 -10.56
CA GLN A 168 -5.51 -10.97 -11.12
C GLN A 168 -4.56 -11.65 -10.14
N ASP A 169 -3.31 -11.75 -10.56
CA ASP A 169 -2.24 -12.30 -9.77
C ASP A 169 -2.04 -11.57 -8.45
N LYS A 170 -1.53 -12.32 -7.48
CA LYS A 170 -1.23 -11.88 -6.12
C LYS A 170 -0.31 -10.67 -6.10
N ILE A 171 -0.69 -9.66 -5.34
CA ILE A 171 0.14 -8.51 -4.97
C ILE A 171 0.60 -8.72 -3.53
N SER A 172 1.89 -8.48 -3.29
CA SER A 172 2.49 -8.57 -1.96
C SER A 172 3.30 -7.32 -1.65
N TYR A 173 3.14 -6.81 -0.43
CA TYR A 173 3.98 -5.77 0.16
C TYR A 173 4.80 -6.41 1.27
N CYS A 174 6.12 -6.49 1.10
CA CYS A 174 7.02 -7.15 2.04
C CYS A 174 8.11 -6.20 2.51
N ILE A 175 8.46 -6.28 3.80
CA ILE A 175 9.67 -5.62 4.30
C ILE A 175 10.88 -6.50 4.02
N SER A 176 11.95 -5.89 3.53
CA SER A 176 13.26 -6.52 3.39
C SER A 176 14.34 -5.55 3.84
N GLY A 177 15.01 -5.86 4.95
CA GLY A 177 15.88 -4.91 5.65
C GLY A 177 15.09 -3.69 6.10
N THR A 178 15.48 -2.51 5.62
CA THR A 178 14.80 -1.23 5.92
C THR A 178 13.94 -0.71 4.78
N LYS A 179 13.51 -1.58 3.87
CA LYS A 179 12.79 -1.18 2.66
C LYS A 179 11.53 -2.02 2.50
N ILE A 180 10.47 -1.38 2.00
CA ILE A 180 9.25 -2.08 1.59
C ILE A 180 9.25 -2.21 0.07
N PHE A 181 9.03 -3.44 -0.37
CA PHE A 181 8.90 -3.81 -1.77
C PHE A 181 7.48 -4.25 -2.08
N ARG A 182 6.98 -3.80 -3.23
CA ARG A 182 5.76 -4.30 -3.83
C ARG A 182 6.11 -5.28 -4.94
N THR A 183 5.56 -6.46 -4.86
CA THR A 183 5.71 -7.50 -5.89
C THR A 183 4.33 -7.85 -6.44
N ALA A 184 4.20 -7.87 -7.76
CA ALA A 184 3.08 -8.53 -8.44
C ALA A 184 3.63 -9.80 -9.08
N ASN A 185 2.82 -10.86 -9.18
CA ASN A 185 3.27 -12.15 -9.70
C ASN A 185 3.95 -12.01 -11.07
N GLY A 186 5.12 -12.61 -11.23
CA GLY A 186 5.92 -12.56 -12.48
C GLY A 186 6.60 -11.22 -12.77
N GLN A 187 6.51 -10.22 -11.90
CA GLN A 187 7.20 -8.93 -12.05
C GLN A 187 8.34 -8.79 -11.04
N HIS A 188 9.32 -7.95 -11.40
CA HIS A 188 10.38 -7.58 -10.47
C HIS A 188 9.82 -6.77 -9.29
N PRO A 189 10.34 -7.00 -8.05
CA PRO A 189 9.97 -6.21 -6.89
C PRO A 189 10.26 -4.73 -7.09
N VAL A 190 9.29 -3.87 -6.81
CA VAL A 190 9.42 -2.41 -6.89
C VAL A 190 9.54 -1.86 -5.48
N MET A 191 10.59 -1.09 -5.22
CA MET A 191 10.76 -0.40 -3.93
C MET A 191 9.71 0.70 -3.79
N MET A 192 8.98 0.67 -2.68
CA MET A 192 7.90 1.60 -2.37
C MET A 192 8.26 2.61 -1.30
N ALA A 193 9.08 2.22 -0.33
CA ALA A 193 9.59 3.07 0.74
C ALA A 193 10.93 2.55 1.26
N GLN A 194 11.70 3.44 1.85
CA GLN A 194 12.96 3.15 2.56
C GLN A 194 12.91 3.71 3.98
N ASN A 195 13.94 3.43 4.78
CA ASN A 195 14.02 3.87 6.18
C ASN A 195 12.87 3.35 7.06
N VAL A 196 12.30 2.20 6.70
CA VAL A 196 11.27 1.50 7.47
C VAL A 196 11.96 0.56 8.46
N SER A 197 11.82 0.85 9.76
CA SER A 197 12.34 0.00 10.83
C SER A 197 11.41 -1.13 11.19
N GLN A 198 10.08 -0.90 11.08
CA GLN A 198 9.06 -1.93 11.33
C GLN A 198 7.90 -1.81 10.34
N PHE A 199 7.42 -2.98 9.90
CA PHE A 199 6.18 -3.14 9.13
C PHE A 199 5.36 -4.22 9.82
N LYS A 200 4.22 -3.84 10.40
CA LYS A 200 3.36 -4.75 11.17
C LYS A 200 1.94 -4.77 10.56
N PRO A 201 1.76 -5.52 9.48
CA PRO A 201 0.43 -5.71 8.93
C PRO A 201 -0.36 -6.71 9.80
N LYS A 202 -1.65 -6.45 9.97
CA LYS A 202 -2.61 -7.38 10.56
C LYS A 202 -3.87 -7.40 9.70
N VAL A 203 -4.50 -8.53 9.62
CA VAL A 203 -5.81 -8.68 8.99
C VAL A 203 -6.79 -9.05 10.09
N GLU A 204 -7.83 -8.26 10.26
CA GLU A 204 -8.96 -8.64 11.08
C GLU A 204 -9.86 -9.52 10.22
N GLU A 205 -10.01 -10.77 10.64
CA GLU A 205 -10.91 -11.72 10.03
C GLU A 205 -12.35 -11.27 10.28
N VAL A 206 -13.13 -11.36 9.25
CA VAL A 206 -14.49 -10.87 9.28
C VAL A 206 -15.43 -12.00 8.99
N GLY A 207 -16.55 -12.06 9.70
CA GLY A 207 -17.61 -13.02 9.43
C GLY A 207 -18.27 -12.79 8.06
N LEU A 208 -19.18 -13.67 7.67
CA LEU A 208 -19.89 -13.68 6.37
C LEU A 208 -20.55 -12.33 5.97
N ASN A 209 -20.75 -11.42 6.93
CA ASN A 209 -21.47 -10.17 6.72
C ASN A 209 -20.62 -8.90 6.89
N SER A 210 -19.31 -9.02 7.04
CA SER A 210 -18.47 -7.87 7.26
C SER A 210 -17.22 -7.90 6.36
N ASN A 211 -16.79 -6.72 5.89
CA ASN A 211 -15.65 -6.59 5.00
C ASN A 211 -14.33 -6.73 5.76
N ALA A 212 -13.34 -7.38 5.17
CA ALA A 212 -12.02 -7.52 5.75
C ALA A 212 -11.35 -6.16 5.98
N ILE A 213 -10.65 -6.02 7.11
CA ILE A 213 -9.91 -4.81 7.47
C ILE A 213 -8.43 -5.17 7.57
N ALA A 214 -7.61 -4.46 6.81
CA ALA A 214 -6.16 -4.49 6.96
C ALA A 214 -5.72 -3.38 7.92
N LEU A 215 -5.06 -3.73 8.99
CA LEU A 215 -4.38 -2.81 9.90
C LEU A 215 -2.90 -2.75 9.51
N ILE A 216 -2.39 -1.57 9.24
CA ILE A 216 -1.03 -1.34 8.75
C ILE A 216 -0.30 -0.51 9.78
N GLY A 217 0.62 -1.13 10.52
CA GLY A 217 1.56 -0.44 11.39
C GLY A 217 2.90 -0.24 10.67
N LEU A 218 3.38 0.99 10.62
CA LEU A 218 4.66 1.37 10.02
C LEU A 218 5.46 2.21 10.99
N GLU A 219 6.73 1.88 11.13
CA GLU A 219 7.69 2.71 11.83
C GLU A 219 8.81 3.09 10.86
N PHE A 220 9.02 4.38 10.71
CA PHE A 220 10.14 4.93 9.94
C PHE A 220 11.20 5.45 10.90
N LYS A 221 12.47 5.19 10.58
CA LYS A 221 13.61 5.68 11.35
C LYS A 221 14.63 6.30 10.43
N ASP A 222 14.91 7.59 10.63
CA ASP A 222 15.96 8.25 9.88
C ASP A 222 17.35 7.81 10.37
N PRO A 223 18.24 7.35 9.47
CA PRO A 223 19.56 6.87 9.86
C PRO A 223 20.48 7.99 10.36
N SER A 224 20.28 9.25 9.97
CA SER A 224 21.12 10.39 10.30
C SER A 224 20.67 11.08 11.57
N SER A 225 19.40 11.42 11.69
CA SER A 225 18.83 12.14 12.84
C SER A 225 18.35 11.22 13.95
N GLN A 226 18.25 9.89 13.69
CA GLN A 226 17.66 8.90 14.59
C GLN A 226 16.18 9.20 14.94
N GLU A 227 15.54 10.10 14.22
CA GLU A 227 14.13 10.43 14.40
C GLU A 227 13.26 9.24 14.01
N VAL A 228 12.24 8.98 14.83
CA VAL A 228 11.29 7.87 14.65
C VAL A 228 9.91 8.45 14.42
N ALA A 229 9.24 7.97 13.37
CA ALA A 229 7.86 8.34 13.04
C ALA A 229 7.00 7.08 12.91
N ASN A 230 5.93 7.01 13.69
CA ASN A 230 4.99 5.89 13.72
C ASN A 230 3.69 6.25 12.99
N TYR A 231 3.23 5.34 12.14
CA TYR A 231 1.98 5.47 11.39
C TYR A 231 1.14 4.21 11.59
N ASN A 232 -0.11 4.41 12.02
CA ASN A 232 -1.11 3.36 12.08
C ASN A 232 -2.25 3.72 11.15
N HIS A 233 -2.59 2.81 10.25
CA HIS A 233 -3.62 3.04 9.25
C HIS A 233 -4.48 1.79 9.08
N SER A 234 -5.79 1.98 8.99
CA SER A 234 -6.76 0.92 8.74
C SER A 234 -7.37 1.08 7.36
N VAL A 235 -7.46 -0.01 6.62
CA VAL A 235 -8.06 -0.03 5.29
C VAL A 235 -9.09 -1.14 5.22
N GLN A 236 -10.32 -0.76 4.90
CA GLN A 236 -11.41 -1.70 4.67
C GLN A 236 -11.46 -2.08 3.18
N VAL A 237 -11.63 -3.36 2.90
CA VAL A 237 -11.93 -3.87 1.55
C VAL A 237 -13.36 -3.46 1.20
N LEU A 238 -13.59 -2.90 0.02
CA LEU A 238 -14.91 -2.41 -0.38
C LEU A 238 -15.84 -3.52 -0.90
N ASN A 239 -15.28 -4.66 -1.28
CA ASN A 239 -16.00 -5.75 -1.92
C ASN A 239 -16.47 -6.76 -0.88
N ALA A 240 -17.77 -7.05 -0.87
CA ALA A 240 -18.39 -8.06 -0.02
C ALA A 240 -18.71 -9.35 -0.83
N LEU A 241 -18.79 -10.47 -0.12
CA LEU A 241 -19.20 -11.78 -0.69
C LEU A 241 -20.60 -11.76 -1.26
#